data_4458953fa69a82887b4eb259550b5c6c
#
_entry.id   4458953fa69a82887b4eb259550b5c6c
#
_cell.length_a   1.000
_cell.length_b   1.000
_cell.length_c   1.000
_cell.angle_alpha   90.00
_cell.angle_beta   90.00
_cell.angle_gamma   90.00
#
_symmetry.space_group_name_H-M   'P 1'
#
loop_
_entity.id
_entity.type
_entity.pdbx_description
1 polymer ?
#
loop_
_entity_poly.entity_id
_entity_poly.type
_entity_poly.pdbx_seq_one_letter_code
_entity_poly.pdbx_strand_id
1 'polypeptide(L)'
;KISLLYDKRQILDDINFSLNSGEIIGLLGPNGAGKSSIFNLLIGLIKPNFGNIIIENDNVTEYPVYVRAHKYKIGYVPQYGGFFHDLTLFENLKAIGEILIKNSRERETKINQLIYKFGLDNVQEIKAKFLSGGQKRKLVICMALLGDPKILLCDEIFAALDVLTIHMLKEILVNLQNENPKICIVVIEHNARELLQVVDRALILSNCKIVAEGSPNNLIKDENARSHYFGEFFKIS
;
A
#
# COMPACT_ATOMS: atom_id res chain seq x y z
N LYS A 1 9.44 2.38 18.44
CA LYS A 1 9.92 3.76 18.24
C LYS A 1 10.96 3.75 17.15
N ILE A 2 10.72 4.46 16.06
CA ILE A 2 11.60 4.53 14.88
C ILE A 2 12.03 5.97 14.66
N SER A 3 13.33 6.20 14.47
CA SER A 3 13.84 7.48 13.99
C SER A 3 14.71 7.26 12.76
N LEU A 4 14.56 8.16 11.78
CA LEU A 4 15.29 8.12 10.50
C LEU A 4 15.88 9.50 10.19
N LEU A 5 17.18 9.52 9.93
CA LEU A 5 17.90 10.70 9.45
C LEU A 5 18.43 10.45 8.04
N TYR A 6 18.41 11.48 7.22
CA TYR A 6 19.06 11.49 5.92
C TYR A 6 20.00 12.70 5.84
N ASP A 7 21.29 12.48 5.70
CA ASP A 7 22.30 13.53 5.69
C ASP A 7 22.13 14.59 6.81
N LYS A 8 21.95 14.13 8.05
CA LYS A 8 21.67 14.95 9.24
C LYS A 8 20.28 15.61 9.29
N ARG A 9 19.44 15.45 8.26
CA ARG A 9 18.06 15.93 8.29
C ARG A 9 17.16 14.86 8.91
N GLN A 10 16.39 15.25 9.92
CA GLN A 10 15.36 14.38 10.49
C GLN A 10 14.23 14.16 9.47
N ILE A 11 13.94 12.90 9.19
CA ILE A 11 12.83 12.48 8.30
C ILE A 11 11.70 11.90 9.14
N LEU A 12 12.03 11.07 10.14
CA LEU A 12 11.09 10.47 11.07
C LEU A 12 11.66 10.61 12.48
N ASP A 13 10.84 11.01 13.45
CA ASP A 13 11.21 11.23 14.82
C ASP A 13 10.25 10.50 15.76
N ASP A 14 10.78 9.50 16.46
CA ASP A 14 10.07 8.69 17.47
C ASP A 14 8.72 8.09 16.95
N ILE A 15 8.70 7.65 15.69
CA ILE A 15 7.51 7.04 15.09
C ILE A 15 7.20 5.71 15.78
N ASN A 16 5.98 5.59 16.27
CA ASN A 16 5.50 4.37 16.92
C ASN A 16 4.02 4.13 16.57
N PHE A 17 3.72 3.01 15.94
CA PHE A 17 2.36 2.56 15.64
C PHE A 17 2.34 1.04 15.44
N SER A 18 1.16 0.46 15.43
CA SER A 18 0.93 -0.96 15.14
C SER A 18 0.07 -1.12 13.89
N LEU A 19 0.25 -2.25 13.21
CA LEU A 19 -0.57 -2.70 12.11
C LEU A 19 -1.22 -4.02 12.53
N ASN A 20 -2.54 -4.12 12.41
CA ASN A 20 -3.27 -5.31 12.83
C ASN A 20 -3.80 -6.07 11.61
N SER A 21 -3.91 -7.39 11.75
CA SER A 21 -4.56 -8.22 10.74
C SER A 21 -6.03 -7.81 10.58
N GLY A 22 -6.50 -7.81 9.35
CA GLY A 22 -7.91 -7.56 9.02
C GLY A 22 -8.28 -6.09 8.94
N GLU A 23 -7.34 -5.15 9.01
CA GLU A 23 -7.65 -3.71 8.91
C GLU A 23 -7.08 -3.06 7.65
N ILE A 24 -7.78 -2.03 7.15
CA ILE A 24 -7.29 -1.09 6.17
C ILE A 24 -6.86 0.18 6.92
N ILE A 25 -5.58 0.53 6.80
CA ILE A 25 -4.99 1.66 7.51
C ILE A 25 -4.56 2.72 6.51
N GLY A 26 -4.96 3.95 6.75
CA GLY A 26 -4.50 5.11 5.99
C GLY A 26 -3.26 5.76 6.60
N LEU A 27 -2.33 6.18 5.76
CA LEU A 27 -1.22 7.04 6.16
C LEU A 27 -1.32 8.36 5.40
N LEU A 28 -1.72 9.40 6.11
CA LEU A 28 -1.93 10.76 5.62
C LEU A 28 -0.81 11.69 6.06
N GLY A 29 -0.65 12.79 5.36
CA GLY A 29 0.31 13.83 5.70
C GLY A 29 0.75 14.63 4.48
N PRO A 30 1.35 15.82 4.66
CA PRO A 30 1.82 16.64 3.55
C PRO A 30 2.94 15.95 2.76
N ASN A 31 3.25 16.50 1.57
CA ASN A 31 4.37 16.04 0.77
C ASN A 31 5.68 16.22 1.55
N GLY A 32 6.56 15.22 1.48
CA GLY A 32 7.83 15.26 2.20
C GLY A 32 7.74 14.96 3.70
N ALA A 33 6.55 14.61 4.24
CA ALA A 33 6.41 14.27 5.67
C ALA A 33 7.10 12.96 6.08
N GLY A 34 7.52 12.11 5.12
CA GLY A 34 8.19 10.84 5.40
C GLY A 34 7.32 9.59 5.19
N LYS A 35 6.13 9.73 4.59
CA LYS A 35 5.21 8.59 4.36
C LYS A 35 5.86 7.43 3.57
N SER A 36 6.44 7.71 2.41
CA SER A 36 7.14 6.70 1.60
C SER A 36 8.39 6.15 2.31
N SER A 37 9.01 6.94 3.20
CA SER A 37 10.10 6.45 4.06
C SER A 37 9.62 5.39 5.04
N ILE A 38 8.40 5.52 5.58
CA ILE A 38 7.79 4.48 6.41
C ILE A 38 7.61 3.20 5.60
N PHE A 39 7.10 3.27 4.37
CA PHE A 39 6.99 2.09 3.50
C PHE A 39 8.35 1.47 3.19
N ASN A 40 9.35 2.29 2.85
CA ASN A 40 10.70 1.81 2.59
C ASN A 40 11.32 1.11 3.81
N LEU A 41 11.02 1.58 5.02
CA LEU A 41 11.40 0.92 6.27
C LEU A 41 10.65 -0.41 6.46
N LEU A 42 9.34 -0.45 6.21
CA LEU A 42 8.52 -1.66 6.36
C LEU A 42 8.93 -2.77 5.38
N ILE A 43 9.17 -2.44 4.12
CA ILE A 43 9.63 -3.40 3.11
C ILE A 43 11.12 -3.77 3.24
N GLY A 44 11.92 -2.97 3.98
CA GLY A 44 13.33 -3.21 4.22
C GLY A 44 14.27 -2.68 3.14
N LEU A 45 13.84 -1.68 2.36
CA LEU A 45 14.70 -0.96 1.40
C LEU A 45 15.70 -0.04 2.12
N ILE A 46 15.29 0.53 3.26
CA ILE A 46 16.15 1.33 4.14
C ILE A 46 16.05 0.82 5.56
N LYS A 47 17.05 1.16 6.36
CA LYS A 47 17.10 0.84 7.79
C LYS A 47 16.90 2.09 8.63
N PRO A 48 16.24 2.00 9.79
CA PRO A 48 16.14 3.13 10.70
C PRO A 48 17.50 3.39 11.37
N ASN A 49 17.76 4.64 11.78
CA ASN A 49 18.91 4.97 12.59
C ASN A 49 18.72 4.50 14.05
N PHE A 50 17.47 4.54 14.53
CA PHE A 50 17.09 4.09 15.87
C PHE A 50 15.75 3.35 15.82
N GLY A 51 15.60 2.40 16.73
CA GLY A 51 14.36 1.65 16.95
C GLY A 51 14.30 0.35 16.15
N ASN A 52 13.17 -0.34 16.27
CA ASN A 52 12.98 -1.69 15.72
C ASN A 52 11.66 -1.80 14.96
N ILE A 53 11.67 -2.64 13.93
CA ILE A 53 10.49 -3.09 13.19
C ILE A 53 10.24 -4.54 13.57
N ILE A 54 9.02 -4.81 14.07
CA ILE A 54 8.63 -6.14 14.55
C ILE A 54 7.47 -6.62 13.68
N ILE A 55 7.58 -7.83 13.13
CA ILE A 55 6.51 -8.51 12.39
C ILE A 55 6.33 -9.90 13.00
N GLU A 56 5.11 -10.24 13.41
CA GLU A 56 4.77 -11.55 14.02
C GLU A 56 5.74 -11.94 15.18
N ASN A 57 6.10 -10.97 16.04
CA ASN A 57 7.07 -11.08 17.15
C ASN A 57 8.56 -11.21 16.75
N ASP A 58 8.89 -11.26 15.47
CA ASP A 58 10.28 -11.25 15.01
C ASP A 58 10.77 -9.80 14.82
N ASN A 59 11.96 -9.49 15.31
CA ASN A 59 12.63 -8.23 14.96
C ASN A 59 13.23 -8.36 13.55
N VAL A 60 12.59 -7.67 12.60
CA VAL A 60 12.97 -7.72 11.19
C VAL A 60 13.79 -6.53 10.72
N THR A 61 14.25 -5.68 11.64
CA THR A 61 14.94 -4.43 11.32
C THR A 61 16.11 -4.63 10.36
N GLU A 62 16.87 -5.68 10.55
CA GLU A 62 18.04 -6.02 9.72
C GLU A 62 17.72 -6.91 8.52
N TYR A 63 16.49 -7.41 8.39
CA TYR A 63 16.12 -8.32 7.30
C TYR A 63 15.99 -7.58 5.96
N PRO A 64 16.63 -8.08 4.91
CA PRO A 64 16.53 -7.47 3.58
C PRO A 64 15.14 -7.68 2.95
N VAL A 65 14.85 -6.90 1.91
CA VAL A 65 13.55 -6.88 1.20
C VAL A 65 13.05 -8.28 0.85
N TYR A 66 13.90 -9.11 0.23
CA TYR A 66 13.47 -10.43 -0.23
C TYR A 66 13.05 -11.37 0.91
N VAL A 67 13.68 -11.25 2.08
CA VAL A 67 13.29 -12.04 3.27
C VAL A 67 11.92 -11.56 3.77
N ARG A 68 11.71 -10.25 3.87
CA ARG A 68 10.43 -9.70 4.32
C ARG A 68 9.31 -10.02 3.35
N ALA A 69 9.54 -9.85 2.05
CA ALA A 69 8.55 -10.17 1.03
C ALA A 69 8.18 -11.66 1.04
N HIS A 70 9.15 -12.56 1.14
CA HIS A 70 8.89 -14.00 1.07
C HIS A 70 8.38 -14.58 2.39
N LYS A 71 9.10 -14.33 3.52
CA LYS A 71 8.78 -14.93 4.82
C LYS A 71 7.51 -14.33 5.44
N TYR A 72 7.36 -13.00 5.39
CA TYR A 72 6.24 -12.30 6.01
C TYR A 72 5.15 -11.91 5.01
N LYS A 73 5.31 -12.31 3.75
CA LYS A 73 4.32 -12.10 2.69
C LYS A 73 3.90 -10.64 2.58
N ILE A 74 4.88 -9.75 2.41
CA ILE A 74 4.63 -8.34 2.15
C ILE A 74 4.47 -8.13 0.64
N GLY A 75 3.29 -7.70 0.21
CA GLY A 75 3.02 -7.20 -1.14
C GLY A 75 3.20 -5.69 -1.18
N TYR A 76 3.74 -5.17 -2.29
CA TYR A 76 3.93 -3.73 -2.46
C TYR A 76 3.42 -3.26 -3.82
N VAL A 77 2.58 -2.24 -3.80
CA VAL A 77 2.05 -1.53 -4.97
C VAL A 77 2.67 -0.14 -4.99
N PRO A 78 3.69 0.12 -5.84
CA PRO A 78 4.36 1.41 -5.89
C PRO A 78 3.49 2.49 -6.55
N GLN A 79 3.83 3.75 -6.28
CA GLN A 79 3.18 4.91 -6.89
C GLN A 79 3.33 4.92 -8.41
N TYR A 80 4.51 4.60 -8.92
CA TYR A 80 4.82 4.56 -10.34
C TYR A 80 5.47 3.23 -10.75
N GLY A 81 5.21 2.80 -11.98
CA GLY A 81 5.82 1.61 -12.54
C GLY A 81 5.34 0.31 -11.88
N GLY A 82 6.27 -0.55 -11.50
CA GLY A 82 5.98 -1.85 -10.89
C GLY A 82 5.59 -2.94 -11.89
N PHE A 83 5.77 -2.70 -13.20
CA PHE A 83 5.49 -3.66 -14.29
C PHE A 83 6.48 -3.52 -15.44
N PHE A 84 6.57 -4.55 -16.27
CA PHE A 84 7.42 -4.59 -17.46
C PHE A 84 6.65 -4.00 -18.65
N HIS A 85 7.10 -2.87 -19.16
CA HIS A 85 6.40 -2.07 -20.18
C HIS A 85 6.14 -2.81 -21.49
N ASP A 86 7.10 -3.62 -21.95
CA ASP A 86 7.05 -4.31 -23.24
C ASP A 86 6.44 -5.70 -23.19
N LEU A 87 6.17 -6.24 -22.00
CA LEU A 87 5.40 -7.45 -21.79
C LEU A 87 3.90 -7.16 -21.80
N THR A 88 3.10 -8.14 -22.24
CA THR A 88 1.65 -8.07 -22.11
C THR A 88 1.22 -8.09 -20.65
N LEU A 89 -0.04 -7.80 -20.37
CA LEU A 89 -0.60 -7.91 -19.03
C LEU A 89 -0.41 -9.35 -18.49
N PHE A 90 -0.77 -10.36 -19.29
CA PHE A 90 -0.62 -11.75 -18.89
C PHE A 90 0.86 -12.13 -18.65
N GLU A 91 1.76 -11.72 -19.54
CA GLU A 91 3.20 -11.99 -19.38
C GLU A 91 3.80 -11.34 -18.12
N ASN A 92 3.34 -10.14 -17.74
CA ASN A 92 3.72 -9.50 -16.49
C ASN A 92 3.33 -10.35 -15.28
N LEU A 93 2.08 -10.82 -15.24
CA LEU A 93 1.59 -11.69 -14.16
C LEU A 93 2.33 -13.03 -14.15
N LYS A 94 2.58 -13.60 -15.33
CA LYS A 94 3.32 -14.86 -15.48
C LYS A 94 4.75 -14.74 -14.96
N ALA A 95 5.46 -13.66 -15.31
CA ALA A 95 6.84 -13.44 -14.88
C ALA A 95 6.96 -13.39 -13.34
N ILE A 96 6.06 -12.66 -12.66
CA ILE A 96 6.04 -12.62 -11.19
C ILE A 96 5.55 -13.94 -10.61
N GLY A 97 4.53 -14.56 -11.23
CA GLY A 97 4.01 -15.85 -10.82
C GLY A 97 5.06 -16.97 -10.85
N GLU A 98 5.98 -16.96 -11.82
CA GLU A 98 7.09 -17.93 -11.91
C GLU A 98 8.06 -17.84 -10.73
N ILE A 99 8.24 -16.65 -10.18
CA ILE A 99 9.08 -16.43 -8.99
C ILE A 99 8.35 -16.91 -7.72
N LEU A 100 7.04 -16.66 -7.62
CA LEU A 100 6.29 -16.85 -6.38
C LEU A 100 5.63 -18.22 -6.26
N ILE A 101 5.20 -18.84 -7.37
CA ILE A 101 4.37 -20.06 -7.40
C ILE A 101 5.08 -21.11 -8.25
N LYS A 102 5.65 -22.12 -7.59
CA LYS A 102 6.42 -23.18 -8.27
C LYS A 102 5.58 -24.07 -9.17
N ASN A 103 4.37 -24.41 -8.74
CA ASN A 103 3.45 -25.25 -9.51
C ASN A 103 2.84 -24.45 -10.65
N SER A 104 3.08 -24.91 -11.91
CA SER A 104 2.62 -24.19 -13.10
C SER A 104 1.10 -24.14 -13.22
N ARG A 105 0.40 -25.20 -12.86
CA ARG A 105 -1.07 -25.27 -12.93
C ARG A 105 -1.74 -24.36 -11.90
N GLU A 106 -1.22 -24.36 -10.68
CA GLU A 106 -1.67 -23.45 -9.60
C GLU A 106 -1.44 -21.99 -10.01
N ARG A 107 -0.26 -21.68 -10.54
CA ARG A 107 0.12 -20.35 -11.02
C ARG A 107 -0.84 -19.86 -12.10
N GLU A 108 -1.09 -20.67 -13.13
CA GLU A 108 -1.99 -20.30 -14.23
C GLU A 108 -3.43 -20.10 -13.76
N THR A 109 -3.92 -20.99 -12.89
CA THR A 109 -5.23 -20.85 -12.26
C THR A 109 -5.36 -19.54 -11.52
N LYS A 110 -4.35 -19.18 -10.70
CA LYS A 110 -4.37 -17.96 -9.92
C LYS A 110 -4.28 -16.70 -10.77
N ILE A 111 -3.44 -16.71 -11.82
CA ILE A 111 -3.35 -15.60 -12.77
C ILE A 111 -4.71 -15.36 -13.43
N ASN A 112 -5.35 -16.40 -13.96
CA ASN A 112 -6.65 -16.29 -14.62
C ASN A 112 -7.74 -15.81 -13.65
N GLN A 113 -7.74 -16.29 -12.40
CA GLN A 113 -8.66 -15.81 -11.36
C GLN A 113 -8.49 -14.31 -11.08
N LEU A 114 -7.24 -13.82 -10.99
CA LEU A 114 -6.97 -12.39 -10.78
C LEU A 114 -7.38 -11.56 -12.01
N ILE A 115 -7.05 -12.00 -13.23
CA ILE A 115 -7.46 -11.32 -14.46
C ILE A 115 -8.98 -11.16 -14.49
N TYR A 116 -9.71 -12.24 -14.26
CA TYR A 116 -11.17 -12.25 -14.23
C TYR A 116 -11.72 -11.35 -13.12
N LYS A 117 -11.24 -11.52 -11.88
CA LYS A 117 -11.68 -10.75 -10.70
C LYS A 117 -11.52 -9.24 -10.90
N PHE A 118 -10.45 -8.83 -11.58
CA PHE A 118 -10.15 -7.40 -11.81
C PHE A 118 -10.72 -6.87 -13.15
N GLY A 119 -11.46 -7.71 -13.92
CA GLY A 119 -12.04 -7.34 -15.20
C GLY A 119 -10.98 -6.92 -16.23
N LEU A 120 -9.94 -7.72 -16.38
CA LEU A 120 -8.80 -7.48 -17.26
C LEU A 120 -8.75 -8.46 -18.45
N ASP A 121 -9.76 -9.32 -18.60
CA ASP A 121 -9.83 -10.38 -19.61
C ASP A 121 -9.63 -9.84 -21.03
N ASN A 122 -10.28 -8.73 -21.35
CA ASN A 122 -10.25 -8.13 -22.69
C ASN A 122 -8.92 -7.46 -23.05
N VAL A 123 -8.00 -7.32 -22.09
CA VAL A 123 -6.73 -6.60 -22.27
C VAL A 123 -5.50 -7.43 -21.89
N GLN A 124 -5.69 -8.72 -21.61
CA GLN A 124 -4.60 -9.60 -21.16
C GLN A 124 -3.44 -9.73 -22.14
N GLU A 125 -3.73 -9.66 -23.47
CA GLU A 125 -2.73 -9.74 -24.54
C GLU A 125 -2.17 -8.36 -24.95
N ILE A 126 -2.64 -7.28 -24.31
CA ILE A 126 -2.15 -5.92 -24.59
C ILE A 126 -0.87 -5.67 -23.80
N LYS A 127 0.16 -5.13 -24.46
CA LYS A 127 1.40 -4.71 -23.79
C LYS A 127 1.12 -3.64 -22.72
N ALA A 128 1.74 -3.79 -21.55
CA ALA A 128 1.45 -2.96 -20.39
C ALA A 128 1.63 -1.45 -20.65
N LYS A 129 2.54 -1.05 -21.54
CA LYS A 129 2.71 0.37 -21.93
C LYS A 129 1.45 0.99 -22.56
N PHE A 130 0.60 0.19 -23.22
CA PHE A 130 -0.62 0.65 -23.90
C PHE A 130 -1.88 0.57 -23.04
N LEU A 131 -1.80 0.00 -21.85
CA LEU A 131 -2.91 -0.03 -20.89
C LEU A 131 -3.27 1.38 -20.41
N SER A 132 -4.54 1.61 -20.08
CA SER A 132 -4.97 2.83 -19.39
C SER A 132 -4.36 2.93 -17.99
N GLY A 133 -4.41 4.12 -17.37
CA GLY A 133 -3.92 4.32 -16.00
C GLY A 133 -4.57 3.36 -15.00
N GLY A 134 -5.89 3.21 -15.04
CA GLY A 134 -6.63 2.27 -14.19
C GLY A 134 -6.27 0.81 -14.44
N GLN A 135 -6.09 0.41 -15.71
CA GLN A 135 -5.67 -0.96 -16.04
C GLN A 135 -4.25 -1.25 -15.57
N LYS A 136 -3.32 -0.29 -15.70
CA LYS A 136 -1.96 -0.39 -15.14
C LYS A 136 -1.99 -0.55 -13.63
N ARG A 137 -2.84 0.22 -12.94
CA ARG A 137 -2.99 0.13 -11.48
C ARG A 137 -3.53 -1.24 -11.06
N LYS A 138 -4.56 -1.73 -11.73
CA LYS A 138 -5.09 -3.09 -11.51
C LYS A 138 -4.02 -4.16 -11.74
N LEU A 139 -3.24 -4.07 -12.81
CA LEU A 139 -2.15 -5.00 -13.10
C LEU A 139 -1.15 -5.08 -11.93
N VAL A 140 -0.68 -3.93 -11.42
CA VAL A 140 0.30 -3.90 -10.32
C VAL A 140 -0.30 -4.48 -9.02
N ILE A 141 -1.57 -4.21 -8.75
CA ILE A 141 -2.27 -4.81 -7.61
C ILE A 141 -2.35 -6.35 -7.80
N CYS A 142 -2.73 -6.84 -8.98
CA CYS A 142 -2.75 -8.28 -9.26
C CYS A 142 -1.37 -8.91 -9.06
N MET A 143 -0.30 -8.26 -9.52
CA MET A 143 1.07 -8.74 -9.31
C MET A 143 1.42 -8.85 -7.82
N ALA A 144 1.04 -7.85 -7.01
CA ALA A 144 1.26 -7.87 -5.56
C ALA A 144 0.45 -8.97 -4.85
N LEU A 145 -0.74 -9.31 -5.38
CA LEU A 145 -1.62 -10.34 -4.82
C LEU A 145 -1.21 -11.78 -5.18
N LEU A 146 -0.37 -12.01 -6.19
CA LEU A 146 0.08 -13.34 -6.58
C LEU A 146 0.77 -14.10 -5.42
N GLY A 147 1.44 -13.40 -4.51
CA GLY A 147 2.13 -13.97 -3.36
C GLY A 147 1.24 -14.25 -2.14
N ASP A 148 -0.08 -14.08 -2.22
CA ASP A 148 -0.99 -14.13 -1.06
C ASP A 148 -0.50 -13.28 0.11
N PRO A 149 -0.39 -11.96 -0.06
CA PRO A 149 0.21 -11.11 0.94
C PRO A 149 -0.62 -11.12 2.24
N LYS A 150 0.08 -11.15 3.38
CA LYS A 150 -0.49 -10.85 4.69
C LYS A 150 -0.53 -9.35 4.96
N ILE A 151 0.43 -8.62 4.39
CA ILE A 151 0.53 -7.17 4.46
C ILE A 151 0.60 -6.64 3.03
N LEU A 152 -0.34 -5.80 2.64
CA LEU A 152 -0.36 -5.13 1.34
C LEU A 152 -0.11 -3.64 1.54
N LEU A 153 0.99 -3.15 1.01
CA LEU A 153 1.38 -1.73 1.07
C LEU A 153 1.04 -1.07 -0.26
N CYS A 154 0.20 -0.05 -0.24
CA CYS A 154 -0.27 0.67 -1.42
C CYS A 154 0.19 2.13 -1.38
N ASP A 155 1.11 2.51 -2.26
CA ASP A 155 1.67 3.85 -2.31
C ASP A 155 0.96 4.70 -3.37
N GLU A 156 0.13 5.65 -2.94
CA GLU A 156 -0.61 6.62 -3.77
C GLU A 156 -1.36 5.97 -4.95
N ILE A 157 -2.16 4.95 -4.65
CA ILE A 157 -2.85 4.17 -5.68
C ILE A 157 -4.00 4.90 -6.36
N PHE A 158 -4.51 6.00 -5.78
CA PHE A 158 -5.56 6.84 -6.37
C PHE A 158 -5.01 8.01 -7.18
N ALA A 159 -3.69 8.25 -7.15
CA ALA A 159 -3.07 9.41 -7.79
C ALA A 159 -3.27 9.40 -9.32
N ALA A 160 -3.63 10.57 -9.86
CA ALA A 160 -3.82 10.81 -11.30
C ALA A 160 -4.83 9.88 -11.99
N LEU A 161 -5.85 9.42 -11.28
CA LEU A 161 -6.94 8.61 -11.81
C LEU A 161 -8.26 9.40 -11.81
N ASP A 162 -9.16 9.00 -12.70
CA ASP A 162 -10.53 9.53 -12.74
C ASP A 162 -11.38 9.00 -11.56
N VAL A 163 -12.48 9.69 -11.27
CA VAL A 163 -13.37 9.40 -10.13
C VAL A 163 -13.92 7.96 -10.16
N LEU A 164 -14.29 7.45 -11.34
CA LEU A 164 -14.83 6.10 -11.49
C LEU A 164 -13.77 5.04 -11.17
N THR A 165 -12.56 5.26 -11.64
CA THR A 165 -11.41 4.37 -11.36
C THR A 165 -11.06 4.38 -9.87
N ILE A 166 -11.08 5.54 -9.20
CA ILE A 166 -10.86 5.65 -7.75
C ILE A 166 -11.94 4.86 -7.01
N HIS A 167 -13.21 5.05 -7.35
CA HIS A 167 -14.32 4.34 -6.71
C HIS A 167 -14.16 2.81 -6.82
N MET A 168 -13.86 2.33 -8.02
CA MET A 168 -13.59 0.91 -8.26
C MET A 168 -12.40 0.39 -7.44
N LEU A 169 -11.30 1.15 -7.31
CA LEU A 169 -10.16 0.74 -6.49
C LEU A 169 -10.50 0.66 -5.01
N LYS A 170 -11.34 1.56 -4.49
CA LYS A 170 -11.88 1.49 -3.12
C LYS A 170 -12.67 0.22 -2.90
N GLU A 171 -13.57 -0.12 -3.82
CA GLU A 171 -14.32 -1.38 -3.75
C GLU A 171 -13.39 -2.60 -3.76
N ILE A 172 -12.34 -2.57 -4.58
CA ILE A 172 -11.32 -3.63 -4.60
C ILE A 172 -10.66 -3.79 -3.22
N LEU A 173 -10.24 -2.71 -2.56
CA LEU A 173 -9.60 -2.77 -1.24
C LEU A 173 -10.55 -3.36 -0.19
N VAL A 174 -11.79 -2.89 -0.16
CA VAL A 174 -12.82 -3.40 0.77
C VAL A 174 -13.13 -4.87 0.51
N ASN A 175 -13.26 -5.26 -0.77
CA ASN A 175 -13.49 -6.66 -1.14
C ASN A 175 -12.30 -7.56 -0.76
N LEU A 176 -11.06 -7.09 -0.91
CA LEU A 176 -9.87 -7.82 -0.48
C LEU A 176 -9.86 -8.06 1.03
N GLN A 177 -10.24 -7.06 1.83
CA GLN A 177 -10.36 -7.20 3.29
C GLN A 177 -11.46 -8.20 3.67
N ASN A 178 -12.63 -8.10 3.04
CA ASN A 178 -13.77 -8.98 3.30
C ASN A 178 -13.48 -10.45 2.94
N GLU A 179 -12.83 -10.70 1.81
CA GLU A 179 -12.47 -12.04 1.35
C GLU A 179 -11.30 -12.65 2.13
N ASN A 180 -10.39 -11.81 2.62
CA ASN A 180 -9.26 -12.23 3.44
C ASN A 180 -9.21 -11.42 4.75
N PRO A 181 -9.98 -11.81 5.78
CA PRO A 181 -10.05 -11.08 7.04
C PRO A 181 -8.74 -11.09 7.86
N LYS A 182 -7.68 -11.66 7.33
CA LYS A 182 -6.33 -11.63 7.93
C LYS A 182 -5.37 -10.68 7.21
N ILE A 183 -5.76 -10.13 6.05
CA ILE A 183 -4.89 -9.18 5.35
C ILE A 183 -4.87 -7.84 6.08
N CYS A 184 -3.68 -7.27 6.24
CA CYS A 184 -3.50 -5.89 6.64
C CYS A 184 -3.19 -5.07 5.38
N ILE A 185 -3.99 -4.06 5.10
CA ILE A 185 -3.77 -3.18 3.94
C ILE A 185 -3.37 -1.80 4.47
N VAL A 186 -2.24 -1.28 4.01
CA VAL A 186 -1.78 0.07 4.36
C VAL A 186 -1.77 0.92 3.11
N VAL A 187 -2.46 2.03 3.12
CA VAL A 187 -2.60 2.92 1.97
C VAL A 187 -2.03 4.29 2.30
N ILE A 188 -1.04 4.73 1.53
CA ILE A 188 -0.57 6.12 1.53
C ILE A 188 -1.37 6.89 0.50
N GLU A 189 -1.93 8.05 0.87
CA GLU A 189 -2.61 8.95 -0.06
C GLU A 189 -2.46 10.41 0.36
N HIS A 190 -2.63 11.29 -0.63
CA HIS A 190 -2.72 12.74 -0.40
C HIS A 190 -4.17 13.21 -0.29
N ASN A 191 -5.08 12.54 -0.99
CA ASN A 191 -6.50 12.87 -0.94
C ASN A 191 -7.15 12.23 0.29
N ALA A 192 -7.18 12.98 1.38
CA ALA A 192 -7.75 12.51 2.63
C ALA A 192 -9.23 12.11 2.50
N ARG A 193 -10.02 12.83 1.67
CA ARG A 193 -11.45 12.52 1.51
C ARG A 193 -11.66 11.14 0.91
N GLU A 194 -10.88 10.80 -0.11
CA GLU A 194 -10.97 9.50 -0.76
C GLU A 194 -10.50 8.37 0.15
N LEU A 195 -9.39 8.60 0.87
CA LEU A 195 -8.83 7.59 1.74
C LEU A 195 -9.72 7.31 2.96
N LEU A 196 -10.20 8.36 3.63
CA LEU A 196 -11.00 8.22 4.85
C LEU A 196 -12.36 7.53 4.63
N GLN A 197 -12.81 7.34 3.38
CA GLN A 197 -14.03 6.58 3.06
C GLN A 197 -13.82 5.07 3.11
N VAL A 198 -12.59 4.56 3.09
CA VAL A 198 -12.30 3.12 2.96
C VAL A 198 -11.47 2.56 4.08
N VAL A 199 -10.85 3.39 4.92
CA VAL A 199 -9.98 2.93 6.00
C VAL A 199 -10.74 2.75 7.31
N ASP A 200 -10.33 1.76 8.09
CA ASP A 200 -10.83 1.56 9.45
C ASP A 200 -10.25 2.61 10.41
N ARG A 201 -8.98 2.95 10.21
CA ARG A 201 -8.29 4.05 10.92
C ARG A 201 -7.21 4.67 10.03
N ALA A 202 -6.77 5.86 10.41
CA ALA A 202 -5.64 6.50 9.75
C ALA A 202 -4.67 7.12 10.74
N LEU A 203 -3.44 7.29 10.26
CA LEU A 203 -2.34 7.96 10.93
C LEU A 203 -2.05 9.25 10.17
N ILE A 204 -1.87 10.35 10.88
CA ILE A 204 -1.47 11.63 10.28
C ILE A 204 -0.02 11.91 10.63
N LEU A 205 0.82 11.92 9.61
CA LEU A 205 2.25 12.23 9.71
C LEU A 205 2.48 13.70 9.37
N SER A 206 3.01 14.45 10.31
CA SER A 206 3.40 15.84 10.12
C SER A 206 4.63 16.17 10.98
N ASN A 207 5.50 17.04 10.48
CA ASN A 207 6.72 17.45 11.21
C ASN A 207 7.53 16.26 11.72
N CYS A 208 7.72 15.24 10.87
CA CYS A 208 8.46 14.01 11.17
C CYS A 208 7.83 13.09 12.25
N LYS A 209 6.61 13.40 12.74
CA LYS A 209 5.92 12.68 13.83
C LYS A 209 4.52 12.24 13.42
N ILE A 210 4.00 11.21 14.07
CA ILE A 210 2.56 10.92 14.05
C ILE A 210 1.90 11.90 15.00
N VAL A 211 1.09 12.82 14.46
CA VAL A 211 0.42 13.88 15.23
C VAL A 211 -1.00 13.50 15.62
N ALA A 212 -1.61 12.58 14.91
CA ALA A 212 -2.93 12.05 15.24
C ALA A 212 -3.10 10.62 14.69
N GLU A 213 -3.90 9.81 15.38
CA GLU A 213 -4.27 8.46 14.99
C GLU A 213 -5.71 8.19 15.45
N GLY A 214 -6.51 7.54 14.61
CA GLY A 214 -7.87 7.18 14.97
C GLY A 214 -8.74 6.78 13.79
N SER A 215 -10.00 6.44 14.09
CA SER A 215 -11.01 6.23 13.04
C SER A 215 -11.29 7.54 12.28
N PRO A 216 -11.79 7.46 11.03
CA PRO A 216 -12.13 8.64 10.24
C PRO A 216 -12.97 9.67 11.00
N ASN A 217 -14.01 9.21 11.71
CA ASN A 217 -14.90 10.07 12.48
C ASN A 217 -14.23 10.78 13.66
N ASN A 218 -13.24 10.13 14.27
CA ASN A 218 -12.47 10.73 15.36
C ASN A 218 -11.46 11.73 14.83
N LEU A 219 -10.74 11.39 13.76
CA LEU A 219 -9.73 12.26 13.16
C LEU A 219 -10.28 13.58 12.64
N ILE A 220 -11.49 13.59 12.08
CA ILE A 220 -12.14 14.85 11.62
C ILE A 220 -12.36 15.84 12.78
N LYS A 221 -12.55 15.32 13.99
CA LYS A 221 -12.80 16.14 15.19
C LYS A 221 -11.53 16.42 16.00
N ASP A 222 -10.43 15.72 15.68
CA ASP A 222 -9.17 15.84 16.40
C ASP A 222 -8.48 17.17 16.09
N GLU A 223 -8.11 17.94 17.14
CA GLU A 223 -7.52 19.26 17.00
C GLU A 223 -6.13 19.21 16.35
N ASN A 224 -5.33 18.19 16.66
CA ASN A 224 -4.00 18.02 16.06
C ASN A 224 -4.12 17.66 14.57
N ALA A 225 -5.06 16.76 14.23
CA ALA A 225 -5.33 16.41 12.84
C ALA A 225 -5.77 17.64 12.01
N ARG A 226 -6.63 18.48 12.58
CA ARG A 226 -7.12 19.72 11.94
C ARG A 226 -6.02 20.75 11.77
N SER A 227 -5.28 21.05 12.84
CA SER A 227 -4.24 22.08 12.82
C SER A 227 -3.04 21.71 11.94
N HIS A 228 -2.68 20.42 11.84
CA HIS A 228 -1.48 19.98 11.14
C HIS A 228 -1.73 19.48 9.71
N TYR A 229 -2.99 19.15 9.35
CA TYR A 229 -3.25 18.53 8.06
C TYR A 229 -4.59 18.93 7.42
N PHE A 230 -5.73 18.79 8.10
CA PHE A 230 -7.04 18.96 7.47
C PHE A 230 -7.45 20.42 7.27
N GLY A 231 -7.07 21.31 8.17
CA GLY A 231 -7.63 22.66 8.27
C GLY A 231 -9.01 22.70 8.95
N GLU A 232 -9.46 23.90 9.30
CA GLU A 232 -10.68 24.09 10.11
C GLU A 232 -11.99 23.64 9.43
N PHE A 233 -12.06 23.76 8.10
CA PHE A 233 -13.29 23.51 7.32
C PHE A 233 -13.36 22.13 6.66
N PHE A 234 -12.46 21.22 6.97
CA PHE A 234 -12.47 19.89 6.37
C PHE A 234 -13.69 19.09 6.79
N LYS A 235 -14.39 18.51 5.79
CA LYS A 235 -15.50 17.57 5.96
C LYS A 235 -15.29 16.39 5.01
N ILE A 236 -15.67 15.19 5.46
CA ILE A 236 -15.89 14.03 4.58
C ILE A 236 -17.36 14.18 4.15
N SER A 237 -17.58 14.52 2.89
CA SER A 237 -18.92 14.57 2.30
C SER A 237 -19.30 13.18 1.82
#